data_ea647c4fa5b8b07587c72e2d608b2c89
#
_entry.id   ea647c4fa5b8b07587c72e2d608b2c89
#
_cell.length_a   1.000
_cell.length_b   1.000
_cell.length_c   1.000
_cell.angle_alpha   90.00
_cell.angle_beta   90.00
_cell.angle_gamma   90.00
#
_symmetry.space_group_name_H-M   'P 1'
#
loop_
_entity.id
_entity.type
_entity.pdbx_description
1 polymer ?
#
loop_
_entity_poly.entity_id
_entity_poly.type
_entity_poly.pdbx_seq_one_letter_code
_entity_poly.pdbx_strand_id
1 'polypeptide(L)'
;MTTNKNPGIYVHIPFCVRKCNYCAFLSGASDEALRERYVKALCEEIRIRARLMSDHAHGVFDTIFFGGGTPSLLTSAQVARIIDELKMNFDIDSEAEITLESNPKALSMESLKGYRDAGVNRLSMGVQSMDDDILRRLGRIHTAHDVIRDVQNAREAGFDNINLDLMFAVPGSSLETTLIDIEAVSRLEPEHISFYSLQLEEGTAFFKEFERGELKEVPDEIDRAMYHAGTKLLKEKGYEHYEISNFAKRGYESRHNLKYWEMAPYLGLGLGASSFIDNSRVMNVCSLDEYFNLTGKGLAPSAEVHENSEHDNVAEAVFTGLRKVEGIRYEDVLGSYEEFWEYYSDVFEEAREYEREGKLVICEDGMRLTDEGIDISNSIMALFV
;
A
#
# COMPACT_ATOMS: atom_id res chain seq x y z
N MET A 1 -19.16 4.49 14.71
CA MET A 1 -19.08 4.41 13.24
C MET A 1 -19.28 2.97 12.79
N THR A 2 -20.43 2.61 12.23
CA THR A 2 -20.61 1.33 11.53
C THR A 2 -20.41 1.62 10.05
N THR A 3 -19.19 1.46 9.56
CA THR A 3 -18.93 1.57 8.13
C THR A 3 -19.58 0.40 7.42
N ASN A 4 -20.65 0.67 6.67
CA ASN A 4 -21.31 -0.31 5.80
C ASN A 4 -20.43 -0.60 4.55
N LYS A 5 -19.09 -0.65 4.75
CA LYS A 5 -18.10 -0.84 3.70
C LYS A 5 -17.66 -2.30 3.67
N ASN A 6 -17.58 -2.87 2.49
CA ASN A 6 -17.09 -4.23 2.30
C ASN A 6 -15.64 -4.37 2.81
N PRO A 7 -15.31 -5.45 3.52
CA PRO A 7 -13.96 -5.67 4.01
C PRO A 7 -12.99 -6.07 2.90
N GLY A 8 -11.68 -5.90 3.15
CA GLY A 8 -10.60 -6.38 2.29
C GLY A 8 -9.77 -7.47 2.96
N ILE A 9 -9.00 -8.22 2.16
CA ILE A 9 -8.00 -9.17 2.66
C ILE A 9 -6.62 -8.73 2.20
N TYR A 10 -5.69 -8.54 3.15
CA TYR A 10 -4.26 -8.37 2.88
C TYR A 10 -3.51 -9.67 3.15
N VAL A 11 -2.70 -10.12 2.21
CA VAL A 11 -1.90 -11.34 2.33
C VAL A 11 -0.42 -10.97 2.28
N HIS A 12 0.28 -11.10 3.39
CA HIS A 12 1.71 -10.79 3.47
C HIS A 12 2.56 -11.97 3.01
N ILE A 13 3.45 -11.73 2.04
CA ILE A 13 4.44 -12.71 1.56
C ILE A 13 5.83 -12.19 1.89
N PRO A 14 6.49 -12.71 2.95
CA PRO A 14 7.71 -12.14 3.52
C PRO A 14 8.99 -12.56 2.78
N PHE A 15 8.96 -12.71 1.47
CA PHE A 15 10.10 -13.24 0.72
C PHE A 15 10.58 -12.29 -0.36
N CYS A 16 11.91 -12.12 -0.42
CA CYS A 16 12.58 -11.39 -1.49
C CYS A 16 13.79 -12.20 -1.97
N VAL A 17 14.15 -12.07 -3.24
CA VAL A 17 15.43 -12.59 -3.77
C VAL A 17 16.60 -11.87 -3.11
N ARG A 18 16.45 -10.54 -2.95
CA ARG A 18 17.43 -9.65 -2.32
C ARG A 18 16.69 -8.49 -1.68
N LYS A 19 17.13 -8.07 -0.49
CA LYS A 19 16.60 -6.87 0.18
C LYS A 19 17.19 -5.62 -0.47
N CYS A 20 16.35 -4.68 -0.88
CA CYS A 20 16.76 -3.39 -1.43
C CYS A 20 17.37 -2.50 -0.33
N ASN A 21 18.23 -1.54 -0.72
CA ASN A 21 18.99 -0.73 0.22
C ASN A 21 18.12 0.20 1.09
N TYR A 22 16.90 0.49 0.66
CA TYR A 22 15.95 1.39 1.33
C TYR A 22 14.81 0.67 2.05
N CYS A 23 14.62 -0.64 1.82
CA CYS A 23 13.37 -1.31 2.20
C CYS A 23 13.38 -1.75 3.68
N ALA A 24 12.41 -1.26 4.44
CA ALA A 24 12.15 -1.65 5.83
C ALA A 24 11.15 -2.80 5.98
N PHE A 25 10.42 -3.17 4.92
CA PHE A 25 9.39 -4.20 5.00
C PHE A 25 9.92 -5.53 5.55
N LEU A 26 9.08 -6.20 6.34
CA LEU A 26 9.38 -7.51 6.89
C LEU A 26 9.53 -8.54 5.76
N SER A 27 10.78 -8.81 5.39
CA SER A 27 11.08 -9.73 4.30
C SER A 27 12.49 -10.33 4.43
N GLY A 28 12.69 -11.51 3.84
CA GLY A 28 13.96 -12.22 3.84
C GLY A 28 14.12 -13.14 2.63
N ALA A 29 15.32 -13.68 2.48
CA ALA A 29 15.59 -14.68 1.45
C ALA A 29 14.88 -15.99 1.79
N SER A 30 14.50 -16.75 0.75
CA SER A 30 13.85 -18.05 0.90
C SER A 30 14.24 -19.01 -0.22
N ASP A 31 14.24 -20.29 0.11
CA ASP A 31 14.20 -21.36 -0.87
C ASP A 31 12.75 -21.81 -1.15
N GLU A 32 12.58 -22.73 -2.08
CA GLU A 32 11.28 -23.26 -2.46
C GLU A 32 10.60 -24.03 -1.31
N ALA A 33 11.39 -24.78 -0.52
CA ALA A 33 10.87 -25.56 0.60
C ALA A 33 10.29 -24.66 1.69
N LEU A 34 10.94 -23.52 1.99
CA LEU A 34 10.46 -22.55 2.96
C LEU A 34 9.19 -21.87 2.46
N ARG A 35 9.13 -21.47 1.17
CA ARG A 35 7.91 -20.90 0.58
C ARG A 35 6.74 -21.87 0.64
N GLU A 36 6.97 -23.15 0.30
CA GLU A 36 5.93 -24.17 0.37
C GLU A 36 5.45 -24.40 1.82
N ARG A 37 6.36 -24.43 2.79
CA ARG A 37 6.01 -24.51 4.22
C ARG A 37 5.20 -23.32 4.66
N TYR A 38 5.58 -22.11 4.20
CA TYR A 38 4.87 -20.87 4.53
C TYR A 38 3.44 -20.86 3.97
N VAL A 39 3.27 -21.23 2.70
CA VAL A 39 1.95 -21.28 2.07
C VAL A 39 1.03 -22.28 2.78
N LYS A 40 1.55 -23.43 3.24
CA LYS A 40 0.78 -24.37 4.07
C LYS A 40 0.33 -23.75 5.40
N ALA A 41 1.24 -23.05 6.07
CA ALA A 41 0.94 -22.37 7.34
C ALA A 41 -0.08 -21.23 7.14
N LEU A 42 0.03 -20.48 6.04
CA LEU A 42 -0.90 -19.43 5.67
C LEU A 42 -2.31 -19.98 5.38
N CYS A 43 -2.42 -21.08 4.65
CA CYS A 43 -3.72 -21.76 4.47
C CYS A 43 -4.32 -22.23 5.79
N GLU A 44 -3.51 -22.68 6.75
CA GLU A 44 -4.01 -23.03 8.08
C GLU A 44 -4.45 -21.78 8.86
N GLU A 45 -3.71 -20.67 8.78
CA GLU A 45 -4.16 -19.39 9.36
C GLU A 45 -5.51 -18.95 8.81
N ILE A 46 -5.71 -19.05 7.49
CA ILE A 46 -7.01 -18.72 6.84
C ILE A 46 -8.13 -19.51 7.50
N ARG A 47 -7.98 -20.82 7.69
CA ARG A 47 -8.98 -21.67 8.36
C ARG A 47 -9.20 -21.29 9.81
N ILE A 48 -8.12 -20.95 10.52
CA ILE A 48 -8.19 -20.52 11.94
C ILE A 48 -8.99 -19.22 12.04
N ARG A 49 -8.65 -18.22 11.21
CA ARG A 49 -9.34 -16.92 11.20
C ARG A 49 -10.81 -17.07 10.83
N ALA A 50 -11.12 -17.86 9.83
CA ALA A 50 -12.51 -18.11 9.43
C ALA A 50 -13.34 -18.73 10.58
N ARG A 51 -12.78 -19.69 11.33
CA ARG A 51 -13.45 -20.26 12.51
C ARG A 51 -13.68 -19.22 13.61
N LEU A 52 -12.68 -18.35 13.86
CA LEU A 52 -12.79 -17.31 14.88
C LEU A 52 -13.81 -16.21 14.51
N MET A 53 -13.97 -15.98 13.22
CA MET A 53 -14.87 -14.96 12.67
C MET A 53 -16.28 -15.50 12.36
N SER A 54 -16.54 -16.81 12.51
CA SER A 54 -17.80 -17.46 12.10
C SER A 54 -19.05 -16.94 12.80
N ASP A 55 -18.89 -16.37 14.01
CA ASP A 55 -20.01 -15.89 14.82
C ASP A 55 -20.45 -14.46 14.45
N HIS A 56 -19.73 -13.78 13.52
CA HIS A 56 -20.00 -12.42 13.09
C HIS A 56 -20.19 -12.35 11.58
N ALA A 57 -21.18 -11.60 11.12
CA ALA A 57 -21.38 -11.34 9.70
C ALA A 57 -20.43 -10.21 9.24
N HIS A 58 -19.26 -10.56 8.74
CA HIS A 58 -18.26 -9.58 8.30
C HIS A 58 -18.49 -9.00 6.90
N GLY A 59 -19.56 -9.43 6.20
CA GLY A 59 -19.88 -8.99 4.84
C GLY A 59 -19.09 -9.74 3.77
N VAL A 60 -19.20 -9.24 2.54
CA VAL A 60 -18.52 -9.81 1.36
C VAL A 60 -17.18 -9.12 1.17
N PHE A 61 -16.09 -9.88 1.12
CA PHE A 61 -14.75 -9.33 0.85
C PHE A 61 -14.63 -8.98 -0.64
N ASP A 62 -14.37 -7.73 -0.96
CA ASP A 62 -14.33 -7.23 -2.33
C ASP A 62 -12.92 -6.89 -2.82
N THR A 63 -11.88 -7.08 -1.99
CA THR A 63 -10.48 -6.97 -2.39
C THR A 63 -9.60 -8.04 -1.73
N ILE A 64 -8.61 -8.55 -2.48
CA ILE A 64 -7.50 -9.35 -1.97
C ILE A 64 -6.20 -8.71 -2.47
N PHE A 65 -5.28 -8.40 -1.56
CA PHE A 65 -4.01 -7.78 -1.90
C PHE A 65 -2.84 -8.63 -1.39
N PHE A 66 -2.07 -9.20 -2.32
CA PHE A 66 -0.83 -9.90 -2.01
C PHE A 66 0.32 -8.90 -2.04
N GLY A 67 0.90 -8.63 -0.87
CA GLY A 67 1.97 -7.63 -0.69
C GLY A 67 3.10 -8.08 0.22
N GLY A 68 3.97 -7.13 0.55
CA GLY A 68 5.04 -7.25 1.53
C GLY A 68 6.45 -7.34 0.98
N GLY A 69 6.99 -8.53 0.77
CA GLY A 69 8.27 -8.73 0.13
C GLY A 69 8.15 -8.72 -1.39
N THR A 70 8.00 -9.88 -1.99
CA THR A 70 7.81 -10.07 -3.44
C THR A 70 6.85 -11.25 -3.64
N PRO A 71 5.54 -11.03 -3.62
CA PRO A 71 4.54 -12.09 -3.76
C PRO A 71 4.70 -12.93 -5.03
N SER A 72 5.17 -12.33 -6.12
CA SER A 72 5.46 -13.03 -7.39
C SER A 72 6.63 -14.03 -7.33
N LEU A 73 7.28 -14.23 -6.19
CA LEU A 73 8.18 -15.36 -5.93
C LEU A 73 7.44 -16.66 -5.65
N LEU A 74 6.16 -16.59 -5.30
CA LEU A 74 5.31 -17.78 -5.23
C LEU A 74 4.98 -18.25 -6.64
N THR A 75 4.91 -19.56 -6.82
CA THR A 75 4.41 -20.13 -8.08
C THR A 75 2.92 -19.81 -8.25
N SER A 76 2.44 -19.79 -9.49
CA SER A 76 1.01 -19.59 -9.76
C SER A 76 0.13 -20.64 -9.06
N ALA A 77 0.59 -21.87 -8.93
CA ALA A 77 -0.11 -22.92 -8.18
C ALA A 77 -0.19 -22.61 -6.67
N GLN A 78 0.84 -21.98 -6.09
CA GLN A 78 0.81 -21.53 -4.69
C GLN A 78 -0.15 -20.36 -4.48
N VAL A 79 -0.16 -19.40 -5.41
CA VAL A 79 -1.11 -18.26 -5.38
C VAL A 79 -2.55 -18.77 -5.54
N ALA A 80 -2.79 -19.66 -6.51
CA ALA A 80 -4.11 -20.29 -6.72
C ALA A 80 -4.60 -20.98 -5.45
N ARG A 81 -3.73 -21.78 -4.80
CA ARG A 81 -4.07 -22.48 -3.54
C ARG A 81 -4.48 -21.53 -2.43
N ILE A 82 -3.82 -20.39 -2.30
CA ILE A 82 -4.19 -19.38 -1.29
C ILE A 82 -5.54 -18.76 -1.65
N ILE A 83 -5.76 -18.37 -2.90
CA ILE A 83 -7.04 -17.79 -3.36
C ILE A 83 -8.18 -18.79 -3.19
N ASP A 84 -7.98 -20.06 -3.54
CA ASP A 84 -8.97 -21.11 -3.36
C ASP A 84 -9.30 -21.31 -1.87
N GLU A 85 -8.29 -21.32 -1.01
CA GLU A 85 -8.50 -21.42 0.44
C GLU A 85 -9.28 -20.24 0.99
N LEU A 86 -9.02 -19.00 0.50
CA LEU A 86 -9.80 -17.82 0.86
C LEU A 86 -11.25 -17.96 0.43
N LYS A 87 -11.50 -18.35 -0.82
CA LYS A 87 -12.85 -18.55 -1.37
C LYS A 87 -13.64 -19.68 -0.69
N MET A 88 -12.94 -20.69 -0.16
CA MET A 88 -13.61 -21.77 0.59
C MET A 88 -14.01 -21.34 2.00
N ASN A 89 -13.37 -20.34 2.58
CA ASN A 89 -13.53 -19.97 3.97
C ASN A 89 -14.20 -18.61 4.20
N PHE A 90 -14.22 -17.73 3.19
CA PHE A 90 -14.80 -16.40 3.25
C PHE A 90 -15.70 -16.16 2.02
N ASP A 91 -16.69 -15.28 2.18
CA ASP A 91 -17.52 -14.81 1.08
C ASP A 91 -16.75 -13.74 0.30
N ILE A 92 -16.22 -14.11 -0.87
CA ILE A 92 -15.44 -13.25 -1.75
C ILE A 92 -16.31 -12.84 -2.94
N ASP A 93 -16.39 -11.52 -3.19
CA ASP A 93 -17.11 -10.98 -4.34
C ASP A 93 -16.56 -11.56 -5.65
N SER A 94 -17.44 -11.93 -6.56
CA SER A 94 -17.05 -12.42 -7.88
C SER A 94 -16.24 -11.40 -8.68
N GLU A 95 -16.45 -10.10 -8.43
CA GLU A 95 -15.76 -8.95 -9.05
C GLU A 95 -14.70 -8.35 -8.11
N ALA A 96 -14.20 -9.13 -7.15
CA ALA A 96 -13.17 -8.68 -6.22
C ALA A 96 -11.91 -8.22 -6.97
N GLU A 97 -11.33 -7.10 -6.54
CA GLU A 97 -9.98 -6.70 -6.97
C GLU A 97 -8.96 -7.64 -6.31
N ILE A 98 -8.25 -8.43 -7.12
CA ILE A 98 -7.18 -9.32 -6.63
C ILE A 98 -5.85 -8.81 -7.17
N THR A 99 -5.11 -8.12 -6.30
CA THR A 99 -3.80 -7.53 -6.61
C THR A 99 -2.66 -8.49 -6.24
N LEU A 100 -1.67 -8.58 -7.11
CA LEU A 100 -0.39 -9.25 -6.83
C LEU A 100 0.78 -8.28 -7.03
N GLU A 101 1.55 -8.04 -5.98
CA GLU A 101 2.81 -7.29 -6.09
C GLU A 101 3.91 -8.14 -6.76
N SER A 102 4.69 -7.49 -7.61
CA SER A 102 5.77 -8.10 -8.36
C SER A 102 6.98 -7.18 -8.50
N ASN A 103 8.11 -7.76 -8.87
CA ASN A 103 9.27 -7.00 -9.31
C ASN A 103 9.59 -7.35 -10.76
N PRO A 104 10.05 -6.37 -11.58
CA PRO A 104 10.55 -6.67 -12.91
C PRO A 104 11.64 -7.74 -12.87
N LYS A 105 11.80 -8.51 -13.96
CA LYS A 105 12.70 -9.65 -14.10
C LYS A 105 12.30 -10.92 -13.33
N ALA A 106 11.29 -10.85 -12.47
CA ALA A 106 10.78 -12.01 -11.71
C ALA A 106 9.60 -12.71 -12.42
N LEU A 107 9.10 -12.15 -13.53
CA LEU A 107 7.89 -12.61 -14.22
C LEU A 107 8.22 -13.35 -15.52
N SER A 108 7.64 -14.52 -15.71
CA SER A 108 7.61 -15.23 -16.98
C SER A 108 6.20 -15.20 -17.58
N MET A 109 6.07 -15.40 -18.89
CA MET A 109 4.76 -15.53 -19.54
C MET A 109 3.92 -16.65 -18.91
N GLU A 110 4.55 -17.75 -18.53
CA GLU A 110 3.88 -18.87 -17.87
C GLU A 110 3.34 -18.48 -16.50
N SER A 111 4.16 -17.81 -15.66
CA SER A 111 3.72 -17.34 -14.34
C SER A 111 2.61 -16.31 -14.44
N LEU A 112 2.71 -15.35 -15.38
CA LEU A 112 1.70 -14.32 -15.60
C LEU A 112 0.34 -14.92 -15.99
N LYS A 113 0.31 -15.85 -16.95
CA LYS A 113 -0.92 -16.56 -17.32
C LYS A 113 -1.47 -17.35 -16.15
N GLY A 114 -0.60 -18.06 -15.42
CA GLY A 114 -1.04 -18.82 -14.25
C GLY A 114 -1.60 -17.95 -13.12
N TYR A 115 -1.09 -16.72 -12.91
CA TYR A 115 -1.69 -15.78 -11.97
C TYR A 115 -3.07 -15.29 -12.44
N ARG A 116 -3.23 -15.00 -13.74
CA ARG A 116 -4.55 -14.68 -14.32
C ARG A 116 -5.54 -15.83 -14.13
N ASP A 117 -5.12 -17.05 -14.42
CA ASP A 117 -5.95 -18.25 -14.26
C ASP A 117 -6.34 -18.49 -12.79
N ALA A 118 -5.47 -18.12 -11.85
CA ALA A 118 -5.75 -18.14 -10.42
C ALA A 118 -6.75 -17.05 -9.96
N GLY A 119 -7.04 -16.07 -10.83
CA GLY A 119 -7.99 -14.99 -10.55
C GLY A 119 -7.35 -13.63 -10.23
N VAL A 120 -6.02 -13.51 -10.26
CA VAL A 120 -5.35 -12.19 -10.12
C VAL A 120 -5.76 -11.31 -11.30
N ASN A 121 -6.34 -10.13 -11.02
CA ASN A 121 -6.84 -9.22 -12.03
C ASN A 121 -6.16 -7.83 -12.01
N ARG A 122 -5.33 -7.55 -11.01
CA ARG A 122 -4.50 -6.36 -10.91
C ARG A 122 -3.04 -6.75 -10.61
N LEU A 123 -2.08 -6.20 -11.36
CA LEU A 123 -0.64 -6.42 -11.15
C LEU A 123 0.00 -5.10 -10.67
N SER A 124 0.73 -5.13 -9.54
CA SER A 124 1.53 -3.99 -9.07
C SER A 124 3.00 -4.31 -9.25
N MET A 125 3.73 -3.45 -9.99
CA MET A 125 5.11 -3.70 -10.35
C MET A 125 6.05 -2.64 -9.78
N GLY A 126 6.98 -3.03 -8.91
CA GLY A 126 7.98 -2.16 -8.30
C GLY A 126 9.08 -1.75 -9.29
N VAL A 127 8.81 -0.75 -10.12
CA VAL A 127 9.75 -0.21 -11.12
C VAL A 127 10.82 0.64 -10.45
N GLN A 128 10.42 1.58 -9.64
CA GLN A 128 11.18 2.56 -8.87
C GLN A 128 11.84 3.65 -9.72
N SER A 129 12.51 3.33 -10.82
CA SER A 129 13.10 4.26 -11.78
C SER A 129 13.30 3.59 -13.14
N MET A 130 13.43 4.38 -14.17
CA MET A 130 13.83 3.95 -15.52
C MET A 130 15.30 4.30 -15.80
N ASP A 131 16.04 4.75 -14.79
CA ASP A 131 17.50 4.99 -14.83
C ASP A 131 18.22 3.81 -14.16
N ASP A 132 19.07 3.10 -14.94
CA ASP A 132 19.78 1.92 -14.46
C ASP A 132 20.81 2.25 -13.37
N ASP A 133 21.34 3.50 -13.28
CA ASP A 133 22.25 3.92 -12.23
C ASP A 133 21.50 4.12 -10.91
N ILE A 134 20.31 4.73 -10.97
CA ILE A 134 19.41 4.88 -9.83
C ILE A 134 18.93 3.49 -9.35
N LEU A 135 18.56 2.60 -10.27
CA LEU A 135 18.17 1.22 -9.91
C LEU A 135 19.30 0.47 -9.17
N ARG A 136 20.54 0.59 -9.66
CA ARG A 136 21.72 0.01 -8.98
C ARG A 136 21.94 0.62 -7.59
N ARG A 137 21.76 1.94 -7.45
CA ARG A 137 21.86 2.64 -6.17
C ARG A 137 20.82 2.13 -5.17
N LEU A 138 19.58 1.92 -5.60
CA LEU A 138 18.49 1.33 -4.81
C LEU A 138 18.73 -0.14 -4.44
N GLY A 139 19.71 -0.80 -5.05
CA GLY A 139 19.97 -2.24 -4.87
C GLY A 139 19.02 -3.13 -5.67
N ARG A 140 18.38 -2.57 -6.73
CA ARG A 140 17.51 -3.33 -7.63
C ARG A 140 18.33 -4.23 -8.54
N ILE A 141 17.72 -5.37 -8.93
CA ILE A 141 18.38 -6.40 -9.77
C ILE A 141 17.89 -6.38 -11.22
N HIS A 142 16.90 -5.55 -11.51
CA HIS A 142 16.33 -5.35 -12.84
C HIS A 142 16.85 -4.07 -13.49
N THR A 143 16.62 -3.94 -14.77
CA THR A 143 16.93 -2.76 -15.60
C THR A 143 15.66 -2.14 -16.17
N ALA A 144 15.74 -0.93 -16.72
CA ALA A 144 14.63 -0.28 -17.43
C ALA A 144 14.11 -1.16 -18.58
N HIS A 145 15.00 -1.89 -19.28
CA HIS A 145 14.61 -2.82 -20.34
C HIS A 145 13.77 -4.00 -19.80
N ASP A 146 14.09 -4.50 -18.61
CA ASP A 146 13.28 -5.56 -17.96
C ASP A 146 11.87 -5.07 -17.65
N VAL A 147 11.71 -3.80 -17.24
CA VAL A 147 10.39 -3.17 -16.99
C VAL A 147 9.55 -3.18 -18.28
N ILE A 148 10.10 -2.65 -19.37
CA ILE A 148 9.39 -2.58 -20.67
C ILE A 148 8.94 -3.97 -21.11
N ARG A 149 9.84 -4.94 -21.09
CA ARG A 149 9.54 -6.33 -21.44
C ARG A 149 8.44 -6.93 -20.57
N ASP A 150 8.53 -6.74 -19.25
CA ASP A 150 7.61 -7.40 -18.31
C ASP A 150 6.22 -6.77 -18.34
N VAL A 151 6.11 -5.46 -18.59
CA VAL A 151 4.81 -4.81 -18.86
C VAL A 151 4.18 -5.35 -20.14
N GLN A 152 4.96 -5.50 -21.23
CA GLN A 152 4.48 -6.10 -22.47
C GLN A 152 4.00 -7.55 -22.26
N ASN A 153 4.79 -8.35 -21.55
CA ASN A 153 4.40 -9.71 -21.20
C ASN A 153 3.12 -9.76 -20.35
N ALA A 154 2.95 -8.83 -19.40
CA ALA A 154 1.73 -8.75 -18.60
C ALA A 154 0.51 -8.40 -19.47
N ARG A 155 0.63 -7.47 -20.42
CA ARG A 155 -0.43 -7.17 -21.40
C ARG A 155 -0.78 -8.38 -22.27
N GLU A 156 0.24 -9.07 -22.79
CA GLU A 156 0.04 -10.30 -23.58
C GLU A 156 -0.58 -11.45 -22.77
N ALA A 157 -0.33 -11.50 -21.45
CA ALA A 157 -0.96 -12.44 -20.54
C ALA A 157 -2.41 -12.04 -20.17
N GLY A 158 -2.90 -10.86 -20.60
CA GLY A 158 -4.27 -10.40 -20.40
C GLY A 158 -4.47 -9.53 -19.16
N PHE A 159 -3.41 -8.92 -18.61
CA PHE A 159 -3.57 -7.89 -17.57
C PHE A 159 -3.89 -6.54 -18.20
N ASP A 160 -5.03 -6.00 -17.83
CA ASP A 160 -5.55 -4.67 -18.25
C ASP A 160 -5.61 -3.67 -17.08
N ASN A 161 -5.20 -4.07 -15.88
CA ASN A 161 -5.04 -3.23 -14.71
C ASN A 161 -3.61 -3.43 -14.14
N ILE A 162 -2.72 -2.51 -14.50
CA ILE A 162 -1.31 -2.55 -14.10
C ILE A 162 -0.97 -1.26 -13.36
N ASN A 163 -0.39 -1.42 -12.16
CA ASN A 163 0.27 -0.35 -11.43
C ASN A 163 1.78 -0.41 -11.63
N LEU A 164 2.41 0.74 -11.80
CA LEU A 164 3.86 0.89 -11.83
C LEU A 164 4.29 1.86 -10.71
N ASP A 165 5.15 1.38 -9.80
CA ASP A 165 5.66 2.21 -8.71
C ASP A 165 6.88 2.99 -9.18
N LEU A 166 6.89 4.30 -8.92
CA LEU A 166 8.02 5.21 -9.12
C LEU A 166 8.44 5.85 -7.80
N MET A 167 9.74 5.97 -7.62
CA MET A 167 10.34 6.60 -6.45
C MET A 167 11.13 7.82 -6.85
N PHE A 168 10.90 8.96 -6.20
CA PHE A 168 11.70 10.17 -6.37
C PHE A 168 12.52 10.48 -5.12
N ALA A 169 13.31 11.56 -5.15
CA ALA A 169 14.24 11.95 -4.09
C ALA A 169 15.24 10.84 -3.69
N VAL A 170 15.55 9.96 -4.65
CA VAL A 170 16.62 8.96 -4.47
C VAL A 170 17.97 9.66 -4.50
N PRO A 171 18.90 9.38 -3.59
CA PRO A 171 20.24 9.97 -3.61
C PRO A 171 20.95 9.76 -4.96
N GLY A 172 21.23 10.86 -5.64
CA GLY A 172 21.79 10.89 -7.00
C GLY A 172 20.77 11.14 -8.11
N SER A 173 19.46 11.16 -7.80
CA SER A 173 18.42 11.59 -8.75
C SER A 173 18.33 13.12 -8.81
N SER A 174 17.70 13.63 -9.87
CA SER A 174 17.42 15.04 -10.10
C SER A 174 15.99 15.23 -10.55
N LEU A 175 15.49 16.46 -10.52
CA LEU A 175 14.19 16.80 -11.09
C LEU A 175 14.08 16.34 -12.55
N GLU A 176 15.13 16.50 -13.35
CA GLU A 176 15.14 16.07 -14.74
C GLU A 176 15.00 14.55 -14.87
N THR A 177 15.77 13.76 -14.10
CA THR A 177 15.65 12.28 -14.11
C THR A 177 14.28 11.83 -13.65
N THR A 178 13.69 12.46 -12.64
CA THR A 178 12.32 12.17 -12.16
C THR A 178 11.28 12.38 -13.28
N LEU A 179 11.36 13.48 -14.01
CA LEU A 179 10.44 13.75 -15.13
C LEU A 179 10.64 12.78 -16.29
N ILE A 180 11.89 12.41 -16.59
CA ILE A 180 12.21 11.38 -17.59
C ILE A 180 11.62 10.02 -17.20
N ASP A 181 11.69 9.63 -15.93
CA ASP A 181 11.10 8.40 -15.42
C ASP A 181 9.57 8.38 -15.60
N ILE A 182 8.90 9.48 -15.25
CA ILE A 182 7.44 9.62 -15.44
C ILE A 182 7.07 9.55 -16.93
N GLU A 183 7.80 10.25 -17.80
CA GLU A 183 7.59 10.18 -19.25
C GLU A 183 7.75 8.74 -19.78
N ALA A 184 8.79 8.04 -19.35
CA ALA A 184 9.08 6.68 -19.78
C ALA A 184 8.01 5.68 -19.33
N VAL A 185 7.60 5.77 -18.06
CA VAL A 185 6.55 4.91 -17.48
C VAL A 185 5.19 5.22 -18.12
N SER A 186 4.84 6.50 -18.33
CA SER A 186 3.57 6.89 -18.96
C SER A 186 3.43 6.35 -20.39
N ARG A 187 4.54 6.17 -21.13
CA ARG A 187 4.53 5.55 -22.47
C ARG A 187 4.19 4.06 -22.46
N LEU A 188 4.28 3.39 -21.31
CA LEU A 188 3.82 2.01 -21.13
C LEU A 188 2.33 1.93 -20.86
N GLU A 189 1.66 3.08 -20.77
CA GLU A 189 0.22 3.25 -20.60
C GLU A 189 -0.40 2.47 -19.43
N PRO A 190 0.23 2.45 -18.22
CA PRO A 190 -0.37 1.77 -17.08
C PRO A 190 -1.71 2.43 -16.71
N GLU A 191 -2.54 1.72 -15.98
CA GLU A 191 -3.80 2.25 -15.44
C GLU A 191 -3.58 3.03 -14.15
N HIS A 192 -2.48 2.71 -13.44
CA HIS A 192 -2.16 3.28 -12.15
C HIS A 192 -0.66 3.53 -12.02
N ILE A 193 -0.28 4.60 -11.34
CA ILE A 193 1.11 4.94 -11.01
C ILE A 193 1.17 5.31 -9.52
N SER A 194 2.00 4.59 -8.75
CA SER A 194 2.40 5.02 -7.42
C SER A 194 3.65 5.90 -7.55
N PHE A 195 3.62 7.09 -6.98
CA PHE A 195 4.71 8.06 -7.05
C PHE A 195 5.01 8.62 -5.67
N TYR A 196 6.12 8.18 -5.06
CA TYR A 196 6.43 8.47 -3.65
C TYR A 196 7.91 8.79 -3.42
N SER A 197 8.17 9.64 -2.43
CA SER A 197 9.51 10.02 -2.01
C SER A 197 10.20 8.88 -1.28
N LEU A 198 11.51 8.75 -1.49
CA LEU A 198 12.36 7.88 -0.67
C LEU A 198 12.34 8.36 0.79
N GLN A 199 12.02 7.45 1.70
CA GLN A 199 12.17 7.65 3.14
C GLN A 199 13.38 6.86 3.65
N LEU A 200 14.16 7.45 4.54
CA LEU A 200 15.27 6.77 5.21
C LEU A 200 14.75 6.05 6.45
N GLU A 201 14.51 4.76 6.32
CA GLU A 201 13.97 3.91 7.38
C GLU A 201 15.07 3.25 8.20
N GLU A 202 14.95 3.28 9.54
CA GLU A 202 15.87 2.63 10.46
C GLU A 202 16.10 1.16 10.11
N GLY A 203 17.31 0.68 10.31
CA GLY A 203 17.71 -0.69 10.04
C GLY A 203 18.04 -1.00 8.57
N THR A 204 17.73 -0.09 7.62
CA THR A 204 18.06 -0.24 6.21
C THR A 204 19.54 0.04 5.92
N ALA A 205 20.01 -0.36 4.73
CA ALA A 205 21.38 -0.05 4.32
C ALA A 205 21.57 1.46 4.10
N PHE A 206 20.58 2.15 3.53
CA PHE A 206 20.63 3.60 3.33
C PHE A 206 20.66 4.37 4.64
N PHE A 207 19.88 3.96 5.64
CA PHE A 207 19.91 4.59 6.96
C PHE A 207 21.30 4.46 7.62
N LYS A 208 21.94 3.28 7.51
CA LYS A 208 23.30 3.07 8.00
C LYS A 208 24.34 3.91 7.28
N GLU A 209 24.20 4.13 5.96
CA GLU A 209 25.06 5.05 5.20
C GLU A 209 24.84 6.50 5.65
N PHE A 210 23.58 6.89 5.91
CA PHE A 210 23.22 8.20 6.43
C PHE A 210 23.84 8.45 7.80
N GLU A 211 23.72 7.51 8.74
CA GLU A 211 24.35 7.60 10.09
C GLU A 211 25.88 7.77 10.03
N ARG A 212 26.52 7.18 9.00
CA ARG A 212 27.97 7.33 8.79
C ARG A 212 28.37 8.61 8.03
N GLY A 213 27.37 9.43 7.63
CA GLY A 213 27.59 10.63 6.82
C GLY A 213 28.04 10.34 5.37
N GLU A 214 27.90 9.11 4.90
CA GLU A 214 28.23 8.66 3.54
C GLU A 214 27.11 8.97 2.54
N LEU A 215 25.87 9.08 3.04
CA LEU A 215 24.69 9.45 2.31
C LEU A 215 24.09 10.73 2.89
N LYS A 216 23.59 11.60 2.02
CA LYS A 216 22.79 12.77 2.41
C LYS A 216 21.39 12.64 1.82
N GLU A 217 20.41 13.05 2.58
CA GLU A 217 19.05 13.20 2.06
C GLU A 217 19.01 14.26 0.95
N VAL A 218 18.07 14.08 0.05
CA VAL A 218 17.74 15.13 -0.92
C VAL A 218 17.13 16.28 -0.12
N PRO A 219 17.57 17.55 -0.31
CA PRO A 219 16.99 18.69 0.38
C PRO A 219 15.48 18.79 0.15
N ASP A 220 14.72 19.15 1.19
CA ASP A 220 13.25 19.24 1.14
C ASP A 220 12.74 20.09 -0.02
N GLU A 221 13.39 21.20 -0.33
CA GLU A 221 13.03 22.07 -1.45
C GLU A 221 13.12 21.32 -2.80
N ILE A 222 14.12 20.44 -2.96
CA ILE A 222 14.29 19.65 -4.18
C ILE A 222 13.30 18.49 -4.20
N ASP A 223 13.10 17.83 -3.09
CA ASP A 223 12.08 16.77 -2.92
C ASP A 223 10.70 17.30 -3.30
N ARG A 224 10.28 18.44 -2.71
CA ARG A 224 9.00 19.07 -3.03
C ARG A 224 8.89 19.54 -4.47
N ALA A 225 9.98 20.06 -5.05
CA ALA A 225 10.01 20.42 -6.48
C ALA A 225 9.80 19.19 -7.38
N MET A 226 10.41 18.04 -7.03
CA MET A 226 10.19 16.77 -7.75
C MET A 226 8.74 16.31 -7.63
N TYR A 227 8.17 16.36 -6.43
CA TYR A 227 6.78 15.98 -6.17
C TYR A 227 5.80 16.81 -6.99
N HIS A 228 5.89 18.15 -6.90
CA HIS A 228 4.97 19.05 -7.60
C HIS A 228 5.07 18.96 -9.11
N ALA A 229 6.31 18.94 -9.65
CA ALA A 229 6.51 18.81 -11.07
C ALA A 229 6.06 17.43 -11.59
N GLY A 230 6.33 16.35 -10.83
CA GLY A 230 5.88 15.00 -11.14
C GLY A 230 4.35 14.88 -11.12
N THR A 231 3.70 15.38 -10.07
CA THR A 231 2.24 15.44 -9.94
C THR A 231 1.60 16.18 -11.11
N LYS A 232 2.16 17.35 -11.46
CA LYS A 232 1.67 18.12 -12.61
C LYS A 232 1.79 17.33 -13.91
N LEU A 233 2.93 16.71 -14.16
CA LEU A 233 3.15 15.92 -15.36
C LEU A 233 2.22 14.70 -15.43
N LEU A 234 2.01 13.99 -14.32
CA LEU A 234 1.08 12.86 -14.26
C LEU A 234 -0.37 13.29 -14.57
N LYS A 235 -0.81 14.43 -14.02
CA LYS A 235 -2.13 15.03 -14.35
C LYS A 235 -2.21 15.39 -15.84
N GLU A 236 -1.17 15.95 -16.44
CA GLU A 236 -1.08 16.25 -17.89
C GLU A 236 -1.11 14.97 -18.77
N LYS A 237 -0.64 13.83 -18.24
CA LYS A 237 -0.73 12.52 -18.89
C LYS A 237 -2.10 11.83 -18.72
N GLY A 238 -3.05 12.46 -18.02
CA GLY A 238 -4.41 11.98 -17.86
C GLY A 238 -4.64 11.06 -16.65
N TYR A 239 -3.73 11.06 -15.68
CA TYR A 239 -3.93 10.39 -14.40
C TYR A 239 -4.59 11.32 -13.39
N GLU A 240 -5.63 10.85 -12.72
CA GLU A 240 -6.25 11.55 -11.60
C GLU A 240 -5.43 11.28 -10.32
N HIS A 241 -5.09 12.35 -9.60
CA HIS A 241 -4.43 12.28 -8.31
C HIS A 241 -5.49 12.04 -7.25
N TYR A 242 -5.61 10.85 -6.69
CA TYR A 242 -6.69 10.51 -5.78
C TYR A 242 -6.28 10.42 -4.31
N GLU A 243 -4.99 10.17 -4.02
CA GLU A 243 -4.40 10.26 -2.69
C GLU A 243 -2.92 10.65 -2.80
N ILE A 244 -2.25 11.00 -1.70
CA ILE A 244 -0.93 11.67 -1.65
C ILE A 244 0.11 11.04 -2.60
N SER A 245 0.15 9.72 -2.70
CA SER A 245 1.20 8.98 -3.43
C SER A 245 0.70 8.23 -4.66
N ASN A 246 -0.60 8.29 -4.97
CA ASN A 246 -1.16 7.45 -6.02
C ASN A 246 -2.00 8.21 -7.05
N PHE A 247 -1.81 7.81 -8.30
CA PHE A 247 -2.40 8.40 -9.48
C PHE A 247 -3.01 7.29 -10.34
N ALA A 248 -4.22 7.46 -10.83
CA ALA A 248 -4.91 6.45 -11.62
C ALA A 248 -5.66 7.06 -12.81
N LYS A 249 -5.85 6.28 -13.87
CA LYS A 249 -6.94 6.54 -14.81
C LYS A 249 -8.26 6.33 -14.07
N ARG A 250 -9.27 7.10 -14.38
CA ARG A 250 -10.57 7.05 -13.70
C ARG A 250 -11.14 5.63 -13.65
N GLY A 251 -11.46 5.16 -12.44
CA GLY A 251 -12.00 3.82 -12.17
C GLY A 251 -10.94 2.73 -12.00
N TYR A 252 -9.64 3.11 -11.94
CA TYR A 252 -8.52 2.21 -11.68
C TYR A 252 -7.77 2.56 -10.38
N GLU A 253 -8.39 3.36 -9.52
CA GLU A 253 -7.88 3.61 -8.16
C GLU A 253 -7.74 2.26 -7.42
N SER A 254 -6.69 2.09 -6.61
CA SER A 254 -6.53 0.86 -5.83
C SER A 254 -7.63 0.75 -4.79
N ARG A 255 -8.62 -0.12 -5.03
CA ARG A 255 -9.76 -0.34 -4.13
C ARG A 255 -9.29 -0.80 -2.75
N HIS A 256 -8.22 -1.60 -2.71
CA HIS A 256 -7.67 -2.09 -1.45
C HIS A 256 -7.00 -0.96 -0.64
N ASN A 257 -6.19 -0.10 -1.27
CA ASN A 257 -5.55 1.02 -0.57
C ASN A 257 -6.56 2.03 -0.04
N LEU A 258 -7.61 2.31 -0.81
CA LEU A 258 -8.70 3.20 -0.37
C LEU A 258 -9.36 2.72 0.92
N LYS A 259 -9.41 1.39 1.19
CA LYS A 259 -9.94 0.86 2.46
C LYS A 259 -9.18 1.39 3.67
N TYR A 260 -7.86 1.52 3.56
CA TYR A 260 -7.05 2.07 4.66
C TYR A 260 -7.38 3.55 4.91
N TRP A 261 -7.51 4.33 3.83
CA TRP A 261 -7.81 5.76 3.92
C TRP A 261 -9.23 6.05 4.35
N GLU A 262 -10.11 5.09 4.21
CA GLU A 262 -11.53 5.19 4.55
C GLU A 262 -11.91 4.47 5.85
N MET A 263 -10.94 3.96 6.60
CA MET A 263 -11.18 3.15 7.81
C MET A 263 -12.14 1.97 7.56
N ALA A 264 -12.13 1.40 6.34
CA ALA A 264 -12.89 0.19 6.04
C ALA A 264 -12.24 -1.04 6.71
N PRO A 265 -13.01 -2.05 7.09
CA PRO A 265 -12.46 -3.26 7.69
C PRO A 265 -11.52 -4.00 6.74
N TYR A 266 -10.47 -4.61 7.27
CA TYR A 266 -9.60 -5.51 6.52
C TYR A 266 -8.99 -6.59 7.41
N LEU A 267 -8.83 -7.79 6.84
CA LEU A 267 -8.19 -8.94 7.45
C LEU A 267 -6.77 -9.06 6.92
N GLY A 268 -5.77 -8.92 7.78
CA GLY A 268 -4.36 -9.20 7.46
C GLY A 268 -4.01 -10.65 7.79
N LEU A 269 -3.42 -11.33 6.82
CA LEU A 269 -2.99 -12.71 6.90
C LEU A 269 -1.49 -12.82 6.59
N GLY A 270 -0.81 -13.70 7.28
CA GLY A 270 0.62 -13.94 7.12
C GLY A 270 1.46 -13.22 8.17
N LEU A 271 2.78 -13.41 8.06
CA LEU A 271 3.78 -12.93 9.00
C LEU A 271 3.75 -11.41 9.12
N GLY A 272 3.59 -10.87 10.34
CA GLY A 272 3.60 -9.43 10.60
C GLY A 272 2.44 -8.65 9.97
N ALA A 273 1.44 -9.32 9.40
CA ALA A 273 0.28 -8.67 8.83
C ALA A 273 -0.61 -8.04 9.92
N SER A 274 -1.15 -6.85 9.64
CA SER A 274 -2.10 -6.18 10.51
C SER A 274 -3.51 -6.30 9.97
N SER A 275 -4.49 -6.38 10.87
CA SER A 275 -5.93 -6.36 10.57
C SER A 275 -6.59 -5.17 11.26
N PHE A 276 -7.71 -4.69 10.70
CA PHE A 276 -8.66 -3.82 11.38
C PHE A 276 -10.06 -4.39 11.16
N ILE A 277 -10.57 -5.11 12.15
CA ILE A 277 -11.88 -5.76 12.13
C ILE A 277 -12.50 -5.63 13.52
N ASP A 278 -13.82 -5.45 13.58
CA ASP A 278 -14.59 -5.36 14.82
C ASP A 278 -14.01 -4.32 15.79
N ASN A 279 -13.63 -3.16 15.27
CA ASN A 279 -13.03 -2.07 16.04
C ASN A 279 -11.70 -2.42 16.72
N SER A 280 -11.04 -3.48 16.27
CA SER A 280 -9.77 -3.95 16.83
C SER A 280 -8.67 -3.98 15.77
N ARG A 281 -7.50 -3.49 16.16
CA ARG A 281 -6.25 -3.66 15.42
C ARG A 281 -5.54 -4.89 15.95
N VAL A 282 -5.25 -5.82 15.06
CA VAL A 282 -4.55 -7.07 15.40
C VAL A 282 -3.30 -7.15 14.53
N MET A 283 -2.14 -7.34 15.15
CA MET A 283 -0.90 -7.60 14.44
C MET A 283 -0.44 -9.05 14.65
N ASN A 284 -0.03 -9.70 13.58
CA ASN A 284 0.55 -11.03 13.62
C ASN A 284 2.01 -11.01 14.09
N VAL A 285 2.49 -12.16 14.60
CA VAL A 285 3.89 -12.34 14.99
C VAL A 285 4.85 -12.09 13.81
N CYS A 286 6.02 -11.53 14.11
CA CYS A 286 7.05 -11.21 13.11
C CYS A 286 8.15 -12.29 12.98
N SER A 287 8.11 -13.36 13.78
CA SER A 287 9.02 -14.49 13.73
C SER A 287 8.43 -15.65 12.94
N LEU A 288 9.13 -16.14 11.90
CA LEU A 288 8.70 -17.32 11.13
C LEU A 288 8.54 -18.58 12.00
N ASP A 289 9.46 -18.79 12.95
CA ASP A 289 9.39 -19.97 13.81
C ASP A 289 8.17 -19.94 14.72
N GLU A 290 7.85 -18.76 15.25
CA GLU A 290 6.65 -18.56 16.06
C GLU A 290 5.38 -18.69 15.23
N TYR A 291 5.34 -18.10 14.04
CA TYR A 291 4.24 -18.22 13.09
C TYR A 291 3.94 -19.68 12.75
N PHE A 292 4.95 -20.48 12.43
CA PHE A 292 4.79 -21.92 12.16
C PHE A 292 4.35 -22.71 13.39
N ASN A 293 4.85 -22.35 14.58
CA ASN A 293 4.47 -23.03 15.82
C ASN A 293 3.02 -22.78 16.18
N LEU A 294 2.54 -21.52 16.07
CA LEU A 294 1.17 -21.16 16.39
C LEU A 294 0.19 -21.78 15.38
N THR A 295 0.40 -21.56 14.08
CA THR A 295 -0.48 -22.12 13.03
C THR A 295 -0.49 -23.65 13.06
N GLY A 296 0.67 -24.28 13.28
CA GLY A 296 0.77 -25.75 13.43
C GLY A 296 0.04 -26.33 14.64
N LYS A 297 -0.29 -25.49 15.65
CA LYS A 297 -1.12 -25.84 16.80
C LYS A 297 -2.61 -25.48 16.61
N GLY A 298 -2.98 -24.94 15.46
CA GLY A 298 -4.34 -24.45 15.21
C GLY A 298 -4.67 -23.15 15.96
N LEU A 299 -3.66 -22.36 16.34
CA LEU A 299 -3.80 -21.08 17.03
C LEU A 299 -3.57 -19.92 16.07
N ALA A 300 -4.33 -18.83 16.25
CA ALA A 300 -4.10 -17.59 15.51
C ALA A 300 -2.73 -17.02 15.84
N PRO A 301 -1.95 -16.59 14.83
CA PRO A 301 -0.60 -16.06 15.04
C PRO A 301 -0.59 -14.60 15.49
N SER A 302 -1.54 -14.17 16.33
CA SER A 302 -1.65 -12.79 16.82
C SER A 302 -0.61 -12.52 17.90
N ALA A 303 0.14 -11.40 17.75
CA ALA A 303 1.11 -10.89 18.71
C ALA A 303 0.51 -9.77 19.56
N GLU A 304 -0.18 -8.83 18.91
CA GLU A 304 -0.74 -7.65 19.55
C GLU A 304 -2.21 -7.50 19.17
N VAL A 305 -3.01 -7.07 20.13
CA VAL A 305 -4.44 -6.75 19.94
C VAL A 305 -4.68 -5.43 20.65
N HIS A 306 -5.17 -4.44 19.92
CA HIS A 306 -5.58 -3.14 20.43
C HIS A 306 -7.04 -2.89 20.03
N GLU A 307 -7.90 -2.73 21.01
CA GLU A 307 -9.28 -2.31 20.79
C GLU A 307 -9.33 -0.78 20.74
N ASN A 308 -9.74 -0.23 19.60
CA ASN A 308 -9.79 1.22 19.41
C ASN A 308 -10.85 1.82 20.34
N SER A 309 -10.49 2.89 21.03
CA SER A 309 -11.45 3.78 21.69
C SER A 309 -12.22 4.60 20.63
N GLU A 310 -13.26 5.30 21.07
CA GLU A 310 -13.98 6.24 20.20
C GLU A 310 -13.03 7.34 19.69
N HIS A 311 -12.13 7.82 20.54
CA HIS A 311 -11.12 8.82 20.19
C HIS A 311 -10.15 8.28 19.14
N ASP A 312 -9.64 7.04 19.30
CA ASP A 312 -8.75 6.42 18.31
C ASP A 312 -9.42 6.35 16.93
N ASN A 313 -10.70 5.95 16.88
CA ASN A 313 -11.44 5.85 15.63
C ASN A 313 -11.63 7.20 14.95
N VAL A 314 -11.94 8.25 15.72
CA VAL A 314 -12.10 9.61 15.20
C VAL A 314 -10.76 10.13 14.70
N ALA A 315 -9.70 10.03 15.49
CA ALA A 315 -8.35 10.46 15.13
C ALA A 315 -7.85 9.75 13.87
N GLU A 316 -7.96 8.40 13.83
CA GLU A 316 -7.55 7.61 12.66
C GLU A 316 -8.38 7.96 11.41
N ALA A 317 -9.70 8.15 11.53
CA ALA A 317 -10.54 8.53 10.38
C ALA A 317 -10.12 9.87 9.78
N VAL A 318 -9.75 10.84 10.62
CA VAL A 318 -9.24 12.14 10.14
C VAL A 318 -7.84 11.97 9.55
N PHE A 319 -6.92 11.34 10.27
CA PHE A 319 -5.54 11.15 9.85
C PHE A 319 -5.43 10.38 8.52
N THR A 320 -6.13 9.25 8.39
CA THR A 320 -6.09 8.46 7.16
C THR A 320 -6.91 9.10 6.04
N GLY A 321 -8.05 9.69 6.36
CA GLY A 321 -8.94 10.33 5.38
C GLY A 321 -8.33 11.56 4.72
N LEU A 322 -7.54 12.36 5.45
CA LEU A 322 -6.81 13.51 4.89
C LEU A 322 -5.68 13.11 3.92
N ARG A 323 -5.34 11.83 3.81
CA ARG A 323 -4.45 11.35 2.75
C ARG A 323 -5.11 11.38 1.38
N LYS A 324 -6.43 11.31 1.31
CA LYS A 324 -7.17 11.45 0.05
C LYS A 324 -7.20 12.91 -0.39
N VAL A 325 -7.08 13.14 -1.70
CA VAL A 325 -7.16 14.49 -2.28
C VAL A 325 -8.53 15.13 -2.04
N GLU A 326 -9.59 14.32 -2.01
CA GLU A 326 -10.94 14.79 -1.65
C GLU A 326 -11.10 15.07 -0.15
N GLY A 327 -10.18 14.56 0.70
CA GLY A 327 -10.20 14.74 2.15
C GLY A 327 -11.24 13.90 2.88
N ILE A 328 -11.80 14.46 3.95
CA ILE A 328 -12.84 13.84 4.79
C ILE A 328 -14.16 14.57 4.68
N ARG A 329 -15.25 13.84 4.89
CA ARG A 329 -16.58 14.40 5.12
C ARG A 329 -16.92 14.30 6.60
N TYR A 330 -17.45 15.36 7.19
CA TYR A 330 -17.80 15.35 8.63
C TYR A 330 -18.85 14.31 8.97
N GLU A 331 -19.81 14.06 8.04
CA GLU A 331 -20.85 13.04 8.23
C GLU A 331 -20.29 11.62 8.39
N ASP A 332 -19.12 11.33 7.80
CA ASP A 332 -18.46 10.03 7.91
C ASP A 332 -17.65 9.88 9.21
N VAL A 333 -17.35 11.01 9.90
CA VAL A 333 -16.49 11.03 11.08
C VAL A 333 -17.32 11.28 12.35
N LEU A 334 -17.99 12.43 12.46
CA LEU A 334 -18.70 12.87 13.68
C LEU A 334 -20.11 13.44 13.39
N GLY A 335 -20.63 13.28 12.16
CA GLY A 335 -21.99 13.62 11.81
C GLY A 335 -22.15 14.98 11.14
N SER A 336 -21.65 16.07 11.70
CA SER A 336 -21.81 17.43 11.17
C SER A 336 -20.58 18.31 11.36
N TYR A 337 -20.57 19.49 10.71
CA TYR A 337 -19.56 20.52 10.93
C TYR A 337 -19.50 20.95 12.40
N GLU A 338 -20.66 21.19 13.00
CA GLU A 338 -20.77 21.67 14.38
C GLU A 338 -20.24 20.63 15.36
N GLU A 339 -20.65 19.35 15.21
CA GLU A 339 -20.19 18.26 16.09
C GLU A 339 -18.70 17.99 15.93
N PHE A 340 -18.18 18.07 14.70
CA PHE A 340 -16.75 17.90 14.43
C PHE A 340 -15.91 18.97 15.12
N TRP A 341 -16.27 20.26 14.97
CA TRP A 341 -15.50 21.35 15.54
C TRP A 341 -15.81 21.60 17.02
N GLU A 342 -16.92 21.11 17.57
CA GLU A 342 -17.11 21.03 19.00
C GLU A 342 -16.14 19.99 19.61
N TYR A 343 -15.97 18.84 18.97
CA TYR A 343 -15.04 17.80 19.41
C TYR A 343 -13.57 18.26 19.32
N TYR A 344 -13.20 18.93 18.25
CA TYR A 344 -11.86 19.46 18.00
C TYR A 344 -11.74 20.97 18.30
N SER A 345 -12.48 21.45 19.30
CA SER A 345 -12.51 22.89 19.64
C SER A 345 -11.17 23.47 20.09
N ASP A 346 -10.31 22.66 20.67
CA ASP A 346 -8.96 23.03 21.12
C ASP A 346 -7.97 23.27 19.97
N VAL A 347 -8.15 22.66 18.82
CA VAL A 347 -7.28 22.81 17.64
C VAL A 347 -7.93 23.61 16.50
N PHE A 348 -9.17 24.07 16.68
CA PHE A 348 -9.92 24.78 15.63
C PHE A 348 -9.19 26.03 15.10
N GLU A 349 -8.65 26.89 16.00
CA GLU A 349 -7.94 28.07 15.56
C GLU A 349 -6.65 27.78 14.80
N GLU A 350 -5.94 26.71 15.16
CA GLU A 350 -4.73 26.27 14.46
C GLU A 350 -5.10 25.72 13.07
N ALA A 351 -6.15 24.92 12.95
CA ALA A 351 -6.68 24.47 11.67
C ALA A 351 -7.09 25.64 10.77
N ARG A 352 -7.74 26.67 11.34
CA ARG A 352 -8.09 27.93 10.63
C ARG A 352 -6.86 28.74 10.22
N GLU A 353 -5.74 28.63 10.93
CA GLU A 353 -4.48 29.24 10.51
C GLU A 353 -3.92 28.55 9.26
N TYR A 354 -3.90 27.22 9.21
CA TYR A 354 -3.54 26.49 8.00
C TYR A 354 -4.47 26.80 6.81
N GLU A 355 -5.76 27.03 7.06
CA GLU A 355 -6.67 27.48 6.01
C GLU A 355 -6.32 28.88 5.51
N ARG A 356 -6.04 29.86 6.41
CA ARG A 356 -5.61 31.21 6.02
C ARG A 356 -4.28 31.21 5.26
N GLU A 357 -3.41 30.26 5.54
CA GLU A 357 -2.16 30.04 4.82
C GLU A 357 -2.33 29.32 3.49
N GLY A 358 -3.56 28.90 3.14
CA GLY A 358 -3.85 28.19 1.90
C GLY A 358 -3.44 26.73 1.88
N LYS A 359 -3.18 26.09 3.04
CA LYS A 359 -2.73 24.70 3.18
C LYS A 359 -3.87 23.72 3.46
N LEU A 360 -4.97 24.22 4.03
CA LEU A 360 -6.17 23.44 4.33
C LEU A 360 -7.39 24.13 3.71
N VAL A 361 -8.36 23.37 3.26
CA VAL A 361 -9.69 23.87 2.86
C VAL A 361 -10.69 23.30 3.83
N ILE A 362 -11.43 24.17 4.52
CA ILE A 362 -12.50 23.81 5.46
C ILE A 362 -13.83 24.26 4.83
N CYS A 363 -14.71 23.29 4.53
CA CYS A 363 -16.04 23.50 3.94
C CYS A 363 -17.13 23.16 4.96
N GLU A 364 -18.40 23.37 4.60
CA GLU A 364 -19.54 23.00 5.44
C GLU A 364 -19.70 21.49 5.60
N ASP A 365 -19.26 20.70 4.60
CA ASP A 365 -19.44 19.25 4.53
C ASP A 365 -18.16 18.44 4.81
N GLY A 366 -16.98 19.09 4.88
CA GLY A 366 -15.73 18.39 5.10
C GLY A 366 -14.49 19.27 5.05
N MET A 367 -13.32 18.65 5.09
CA MET A 367 -12.04 19.35 4.93
C MET A 367 -11.05 18.50 4.13
N ARG A 368 -10.12 19.17 3.43
CA ARG A 368 -9.07 18.54 2.63
C ARG A 368 -7.79 19.36 2.63
N LEU A 369 -6.68 18.69 2.37
CA LEU A 369 -5.42 19.37 2.10
C LEU A 369 -5.45 20.05 0.72
N THR A 370 -4.69 21.13 0.59
CA THR A 370 -4.31 21.70 -0.71
C THR A 370 -3.03 21.05 -1.22
N ASP A 371 -2.61 21.35 -2.45
CA ASP A 371 -1.31 20.90 -2.96
C ASP A 371 -0.15 21.39 -2.05
N GLU A 372 -0.22 22.62 -1.49
CA GLU A 372 0.74 23.12 -0.51
C GLU A 372 0.57 22.49 0.88
N GLY A 373 -0.64 22.11 1.25
CA GLY A 373 -0.92 21.39 2.52
C GLY A 373 -0.37 19.97 2.52
N ILE A 374 -0.29 19.33 1.36
CA ILE A 374 0.31 18.00 1.23
C ILE A 374 1.79 18.01 1.62
N ASP A 375 2.51 19.10 1.38
CA ASP A 375 3.93 19.23 1.75
C ASP A 375 4.20 19.11 3.24
N ILE A 376 3.21 19.53 4.05
CA ILE A 376 3.25 19.45 5.51
C ILE A 376 2.12 18.61 6.09
N SER A 377 1.63 17.66 5.30
CA SER A 377 0.47 16.84 5.65
C SER A 377 0.58 16.18 7.03
N ASN A 378 1.76 15.66 7.39
CA ASN A 378 1.98 15.04 8.70
C ASN A 378 1.75 16.03 9.86
N SER A 379 2.17 17.30 9.71
CA SER A 379 1.96 18.33 10.74
C SER A 379 0.47 18.68 10.88
N ILE A 380 -0.24 18.81 9.75
CA ILE A 380 -1.68 19.11 9.78
C ILE A 380 -2.47 17.93 10.35
N MET A 381 -2.17 16.70 9.89
CA MET A 381 -2.84 15.49 10.38
C MET A 381 -2.60 15.24 11.87
N ALA A 382 -1.40 15.58 12.37
CA ALA A 382 -1.05 15.45 13.79
C ALA A 382 -1.86 16.34 14.75
N LEU A 383 -2.53 17.38 14.26
CA LEU A 383 -3.46 18.18 15.08
C LEU A 383 -4.65 17.37 15.60
N PHE A 384 -5.02 16.32 14.89
CA PHE A 384 -6.26 15.57 15.13
C PHE A 384 -6.02 14.22 15.84
N VAL A 385 -4.79 13.98 16.36
CA VAL A 385 -4.39 12.72 17.00
C VAL A 385 -4.18 12.90 18.50
#